data_282885ff3329b10d65bdb54500056e27
#
_entry.id   282885ff3329b10d65bdb54500056e27
#
_cell.length_a   1.000
_cell.length_b   1.000
_cell.length_c   1.000
_cell.angle_alpha   90.00
_cell.angle_beta   90.00
_cell.angle_gamma   90.00
#
_symmetry.space_group_name_H-M   'P 1'
#
loop_
_entity.id
_entity.type
_entity.pdbx_description
1 polymer ?
#
loop_
_entity_poly.entity_id
_entity_poly.type
_entity_poly.pdbx_seq_one_letter_code
_entity_poly.pdbx_strand_id
1 'polypeptide(L)'
;MDRLKWPTHPLNTYLDFTKWLQDNIDVLNEVIDLDLSNPESEQSAGAFSVDLVAEDESGNPVIIENQLEKSNHDHLGKILTYLVAMGAKTAIWIVADPRPEHISAITWLNESSSANFYLLKMEAIKIDDSTPAPLLTVIVGPSEEGKDVGKVKKDIAERYIIRERFWTQLLNLSKQKTKLHANISPTRHNWLGTSAGINGLAFNYGLRKNEAQVELYIDRGKERDEENKAIFEKLFNHKEDIEKIFGNQLEWQKLEGKRACRIRKRIKVGGYRDGEEKVPQIHEAMVNDMISLERALRSYIKKLRI
;
A
#
# COMPACT_ATOMS: atom_id res chain seq x y z
N MET A 1 -13.27 27.87 -8.70
CA MET A 1 -12.34 26.86 -8.15
C MET A 1 -11.06 27.56 -7.76
N ASP A 2 -10.81 27.70 -6.47
CA ASP A 2 -9.66 28.43 -5.95
C ASP A 2 -8.55 27.46 -5.55
N ARG A 3 -7.32 27.76 -5.98
CA ARG A 3 -6.13 27.07 -5.52
C ARG A 3 -5.61 27.76 -4.28
N LEU A 4 -5.60 27.06 -3.16
CA LEU A 4 -5.12 27.55 -1.89
C LEU A 4 -3.68 27.08 -1.68
N LYS A 5 -2.84 27.96 -1.14
CA LYS A 5 -1.51 27.54 -0.69
C LYS A 5 -1.65 26.68 0.56
N TRP A 6 -0.92 25.57 0.62
CA TRP A 6 -0.69 24.89 1.87
C TRP A 6 0.06 25.86 2.82
N PRO A 7 -0.30 26.05 4.07
CA PRO A 7 -1.06 25.21 4.99
C PRO A 7 -2.49 25.69 5.32
N THR A 8 -3.22 26.32 4.41
CA THR A 8 -4.60 26.78 4.67
C THR A 8 -5.63 25.64 4.71
N HIS A 9 -5.18 24.39 4.53
CA HIS A 9 -5.98 23.20 4.66
C HIS A 9 -6.15 22.80 6.15
N PRO A 10 -7.27 22.17 6.57
CA PRO A 10 -7.42 21.62 7.93
C PRO A 10 -6.31 20.66 8.37
N LEU A 11 -5.69 19.93 7.42
CA LEU A 11 -4.50 19.11 7.64
C LEU A 11 -3.24 19.99 7.59
N ASN A 12 -3.08 20.91 8.53
CA ASN A 12 -2.08 21.98 8.47
C ASN A 12 -0.71 21.60 9.05
N THR A 13 -0.58 20.44 9.69
CA THR A 13 0.69 19.90 10.16
C THR A 13 1.14 18.75 9.25
N TYR A 14 2.46 18.52 9.19
CA TYR A 14 2.98 17.37 8.44
C TYR A 14 2.50 16.03 9.03
N LEU A 15 2.29 15.96 10.35
CA LEU A 15 1.76 14.76 11.03
C LEU A 15 0.32 14.48 10.63
N ASP A 16 -0.54 15.51 10.58
CA ASP A 16 -1.92 15.36 10.14
C ASP A 16 -1.98 14.87 8.69
N PHE A 17 -1.13 15.44 7.83
CA PHE A 17 -1.08 15.04 6.44
C PHE A 17 -0.50 13.63 6.26
N THR A 18 0.58 13.28 6.97
CA THR A 18 1.17 11.95 6.91
C THR A 18 0.17 10.88 7.35
N LYS A 19 -0.56 11.14 8.43
CA LYS A 19 -1.62 10.24 8.90
C LYS A 19 -2.77 10.13 7.90
N TRP A 20 -3.22 11.27 7.37
CA TRP A 20 -4.26 11.27 6.33
C TRP A 20 -3.81 10.50 5.09
N LEU A 21 -2.57 10.70 4.64
CA LEU A 21 -2.01 9.98 3.49
C LEU A 21 -1.88 8.48 3.76
N GLN A 22 -1.54 8.09 5.00
CA GLN A 22 -1.53 6.70 5.42
C GLN A 22 -2.91 6.06 5.26
N ASP A 23 -3.97 6.77 5.67
CA ASP A 23 -5.35 6.29 5.58
C ASP A 23 -5.90 6.36 4.14
N ASN A 24 -5.27 7.17 3.27
CA ASN A 24 -5.71 7.47 1.91
C ASN A 24 -4.57 7.28 0.87
N ILE A 25 -3.78 6.23 0.99
CA ILE A 25 -2.62 5.98 0.10
C ILE A 25 -3.01 5.92 -1.38
N ASP A 26 -4.26 5.56 -1.67
CA ASP A 26 -4.78 5.48 -3.03
C ASP A 26 -4.73 6.81 -3.78
N VAL A 27 -4.72 7.94 -3.07
CA VAL A 27 -4.54 9.26 -3.69
C VAL A 27 -3.20 9.35 -4.41
N LEU A 28 -2.15 8.69 -3.91
CA LEU A 28 -0.89 8.56 -4.64
C LEU A 28 -1.03 7.62 -5.84
N ASN A 29 -1.72 6.50 -5.67
CA ASN A 29 -1.99 5.56 -6.76
C ASN A 29 -2.82 6.19 -7.89
N GLU A 30 -3.57 7.26 -7.62
CA GLU A 30 -4.30 8.05 -8.63
C GLU A 30 -3.41 8.99 -9.44
N VAL A 31 -2.22 9.31 -8.93
CA VAL A 31 -1.34 10.34 -9.50
C VAL A 31 -0.11 9.73 -10.16
N ILE A 32 0.38 8.61 -9.62
CA ILE A 32 1.57 7.89 -10.11
C ILE A 32 1.21 6.45 -10.48
N ASP A 33 1.93 5.85 -11.43
CA ASP A 33 1.69 4.45 -11.84
C ASP A 33 2.36 3.45 -10.90
N LEU A 34 2.07 3.59 -9.61
CA LEU A 34 2.50 2.66 -8.57
C LEU A 34 1.27 2.09 -7.85
N ASP A 35 1.34 0.81 -7.49
CA ASP A 35 0.35 0.14 -6.67
C ASP A 35 0.82 0.07 -5.22
N LEU A 36 0.75 1.23 -4.55
CA LEU A 36 1.14 1.35 -3.16
C LEU A 36 0.12 0.67 -2.24
N SER A 37 0.63 -0.10 -1.30
CA SER A 37 -0.17 -0.80 -0.28
C SER A 37 0.59 -0.83 1.06
N ASN A 38 -0.12 -1.20 2.13
CA ASN A 38 0.43 -1.35 3.48
C ASN A 38 1.26 -0.13 3.94
N PRO A 39 0.69 1.10 3.89
CA PRO A 39 1.41 2.29 4.34
C PRO A 39 1.57 2.29 5.86
N GLU A 40 2.78 2.54 6.33
CA GLU A 40 3.12 2.64 7.75
C GLU A 40 3.92 3.92 8.00
N SER A 41 3.45 4.75 8.95
CA SER A 41 4.09 6.01 9.30
C SER A 41 5.20 5.83 10.33
N GLU A 42 6.14 6.78 10.37
CA GLU A 42 7.20 6.91 11.37
C GLU A 42 8.09 5.64 11.48
N GLN A 43 8.53 5.10 10.33
CA GLN A 43 9.37 3.92 10.32
C GLN A 43 10.83 4.25 10.60
N SER A 44 11.47 3.45 11.49
CA SER A 44 12.88 3.64 11.81
C SER A 44 13.79 3.29 10.63
N ALA A 45 14.70 4.21 10.30
CA ALA A 45 15.78 4.02 9.34
C ALA A 45 17.13 4.33 10.04
N GLY A 46 17.62 3.41 10.85
CA GLY A 46 18.79 3.64 11.72
C GLY A 46 18.50 4.66 12.83
N ALA A 47 19.22 5.78 12.82
CA ALA A 47 19.02 6.89 13.78
C ALA A 47 17.91 7.88 13.34
N PHE A 48 17.26 7.63 12.22
CA PHE A 48 16.28 8.52 11.61
C PHE A 48 14.92 7.85 11.50
N SER A 49 13.88 8.65 11.25
CA SER A 49 12.51 8.18 11.00
C SER A 49 12.04 8.64 9.63
N VAL A 50 11.51 7.70 8.85
CA VAL A 50 10.84 7.97 7.57
C VAL A 50 9.41 8.35 7.84
N ASP A 51 8.88 9.39 7.19
CA ASP A 51 7.51 9.85 7.41
C ASP A 51 6.49 8.75 7.09
N LEU A 52 6.64 8.08 5.93
CA LEU A 52 5.76 7.00 5.52
C LEU A 52 6.54 5.99 4.66
N VAL A 53 6.34 4.71 4.90
CA VAL A 53 6.83 3.62 4.06
C VAL A 53 5.63 2.81 3.58
N ALA A 54 5.53 2.59 2.27
CA ALA A 54 4.54 1.72 1.66
C ALA A 54 5.22 0.55 0.94
N GLU A 55 4.45 -0.38 0.41
CA GLU A 55 4.94 -1.44 -0.47
C GLU A 55 4.45 -1.18 -1.90
N ASP A 56 5.34 -1.39 -2.87
CA ASP A 56 4.95 -1.45 -4.28
C ASP A 56 4.23 -2.77 -4.61
N GLU A 57 3.81 -2.94 -5.85
CA GLU A 57 3.14 -4.15 -6.35
C GLU A 57 3.97 -5.43 -6.20
N SER A 58 5.29 -5.32 -6.09
CA SER A 58 6.22 -6.45 -5.89
C SER A 58 6.53 -6.69 -4.41
N GLY A 59 6.03 -5.83 -3.51
CA GLY A 59 6.29 -5.87 -2.08
C GLY A 59 7.62 -5.23 -1.68
N ASN A 60 8.24 -4.46 -2.58
CA ASN A 60 9.43 -3.69 -2.22
C ASN A 60 9.02 -2.44 -1.44
N PRO A 61 9.86 -1.98 -0.49
CA PRO A 61 9.60 -0.75 0.23
C PRO A 61 9.66 0.47 -0.70
N VAL A 62 8.74 1.40 -0.51
CA VAL A 62 8.67 2.70 -1.15
C VAL A 62 8.72 3.76 -0.07
N ILE A 63 9.73 4.64 -0.16
CA ILE A 63 9.91 5.74 0.79
C ILE A 63 9.03 6.91 0.38
N ILE A 64 8.32 7.49 1.32
CA ILE A 64 7.49 8.68 1.11
C ILE A 64 7.88 9.71 2.17
N GLU A 65 8.36 10.85 1.73
CA GLU A 65 8.77 11.97 2.57
C GLU A 65 7.86 13.18 2.30
N ASN A 66 7.29 13.75 3.34
CA ASN A 66 6.31 14.82 3.28
C ASN A 66 6.92 16.13 3.79
N GLN A 67 7.16 17.06 2.89
CA GLN A 67 7.63 18.41 3.24
C GLN A 67 6.58 19.43 2.82
N LEU A 68 5.71 19.82 3.77
CA LEU A 68 4.62 20.77 3.50
C LEU A 68 5.10 22.23 3.35
N GLU A 69 6.34 22.39 2.97
CA GLU A 69 7.03 23.66 2.74
C GLU A 69 7.73 23.66 1.39
N LYS A 70 8.56 24.68 1.17
CA LYS A 70 9.47 24.75 0.04
C LYS A 70 10.55 23.68 0.15
N SER A 71 10.78 22.92 -0.93
CA SER A 71 11.79 21.87 -0.95
C SER A 71 13.18 22.37 -0.50
N ASN A 72 13.94 21.55 0.25
CA ASN A 72 15.27 21.87 0.75
C ASN A 72 16.25 20.69 0.64
N HIS A 73 17.54 20.97 0.82
CA HIS A 73 18.60 19.97 0.68
C HIS A 73 18.56 18.91 1.78
N ASP A 74 18.09 19.25 2.98
CA ASP A 74 18.04 18.32 4.12
C ASP A 74 17.08 17.16 3.81
N HIS A 75 15.88 17.45 3.27
CA HIS A 75 14.93 16.43 2.87
C HIS A 75 15.44 15.61 1.68
N LEU A 76 16.11 16.22 0.72
CA LEU A 76 16.75 15.47 -0.38
C LEU A 76 17.79 14.50 0.17
N GLY A 77 18.63 14.95 1.12
CA GLY A 77 19.62 14.11 1.80
C GLY A 77 18.97 12.96 2.58
N LYS A 78 17.88 13.23 3.30
CA LYS A 78 17.09 12.20 4.01
C LYS A 78 16.58 11.14 3.04
N ILE A 79 15.92 11.53 1.95
CA ILE A 79 15.37 10.62 0.95
C ILE A 79 16.43 9.65 0.44
N LEU A 80 17.62 10.17 0.06
CA LEU A 80 18.74 9.34 -0.41
C LEU A 80 19.22 8.38 0.68
N THR A 81 19.35 8.86 1.92
CA THR A 81 19.77 8.05 3.06
C THR A 81 18.77 6.94 3.37
N TYR A 82 17.48 7.26 3.38
CA TYR A 82 16.42 6.30 3.69
C TYR A 82 16.27 5.24 2.60
N LEU A 83 16.39 5.64 1.34
CA LEU A 83 16.35 4.71 0.21
C LEU A 83 17.40 3.62 0.37
N VAL A 84 18.63 3.99 0.75
CA VAL A 84 19.71 3.03 1.00
C VAL A 84 19.46 2.22 2.27
N ALA A 85 19.11 2.86 3.37
CA ALA A 85 18.93 2.20 4.67
C ALA A 85 17.80 1.17 4.67
N MET A 86 16.72 1.43 3.92
CA MET A 86 15.56 0.54 3.81
C MET A 86 15.66 -0.46 2.64
N GLY A 87 16.75 -0.41 1.85
CA GLY A 87 16.89 -1.21 0.63
C GLY A 87 15.80 -0.91 -0.41
N ALA A 88 15.23 0.30 -0.36
CA ALA A 88 14.19 0.74 -1.26
C ALA A 88 14.75 1.08 -2.65
N LYS A 89 13.91 0.97 -3.68
CA LYS A 89 14.24 1.38 -5.05
C LYS A 89 13.39 2.54 -5.53
N THR A 90 12.39 2.94 -4.75
CA THR A 90 11.48 4.03 -5.11
C THR A 90 11.33 4.98 -3.94
N ALA A 91 11.43 6.26 -4.23
CA ALA A 91 11.21 7.35 -3.28
C ALA A 91 10.24 8.39 -3.85
N ILE A 92 9.33 8.85 -3.03
CA ILE A 92 8.32 9.86 -3.34
C ILE A 92 8.54 11.04 -2.40
N TRP A 93 8.81 12.21 -2.97
CA TRP A 93 8.96 13.46 -2.23
C TRP A 93 7.77 14.36 -2.50
N ILE A 94 6.98 14.66 -1.48
CA ILE A 94 5.81 15.51 -1.55
C ILE A 94 6.16 16.87 -0.94
N VAL A 95 6.04 17.95 -1.72
CA VAL A 95 6.40 19.30 -1.31
C VAL A 95 5.31 20.30 -1.64
N ALA A 96 5.20 21.38 -0.89
CA ALA A 96 4.27 22.47 -1.24
C ALA A 96 4.81 23.37 -2.36
N ASP A 97 6.13 23.59 -2.42
CA ASP A 97 6.79 24.46 -3.41
C ASP A 97 8.13 23.84 -3.86
N PRO A 98 8.15 23.11 -5.00
CA PRO A 98 9.37 22.50 -5.52
C PRO A 98 10.29 23.55 -6.13
N ARG A 99 11.55 23.63 -5.68
CA ARG A 99 12.57 24.52 -6.26
C ARG A 99 13.12 23.97 -7.58
N PRO A 100 13.48 24.83 -8.54
CA PRO A 100 14.07 24.39 -9.80
C PRO A 100 15.32 23.53 -9.65
N GLU A 101 16.16 23.83 -8.64
CA GLU A 101 17.39 23.07 -8.36
C GLU A 101 17.08 21.62 -7.97
N HIS A 102 16.02 21.42 -7.17
CA HIS A 102 15.59 20.07 -6.77
C HIS A 102 14.86 19.34 -7.89
N ILE A 103 14.10 20.03 -8.73
CA ILE A 103 13.54 19.48 -9.96
C ILE A 103 14.66 18.90 -10.82
N SER A 104 15.72 19.71 -11.07
CA SER A 104 16.88 19.26 -11.85
C SER A 104 17.62 18.10 -11.19
N ALA A 105 17.81 18.15 -9.87
CA ALA A 105 18.48 17.08 -9.13
C ALA A 105 17.70 15.75 -9.19
N ILE A 106 16.39 15.77 -9.01
CA ILE A 106 15.55 14.57 -9.10
C ILE A 106 15.52 14.02 -10.54
N THR A 107 15.47 14.90 -11.54
CA THR A 107 15.57 14.50 -12.95
C THR A 107 16.89 13.77 -13.20
N TRP A 108 18.01 14.36 -12.76
CA TRP A 108 19.33 13.75 -12.90
C TRP A 108 19.45 12.40 -12.18
N LEU A 109 18.88 12.28 -10.97
CA LEU A 109 18.86 11.03 -10.22
C LEU A 109 18.11 9.92 -10.97
N ASN A 110 16.98 10.24 -11.60
CA ASN A 110 16.23 9.30 -12.43
C ASN A 110 17.00 8.84 -13.67
N GLU A 111 17.85 9.71 -14.23
CA GLU A 111 18.67 9.39 -15.40
C GLU A 111 19.94 8.62 -15.04
N SER A 112 20.48 8.82 -13.83
CA SER A 112 21.82 8.38 -13.44
C SER A 112 21.82 7.22 -12.45
N SER A 113 20.66 6.80 -11.93
CA SER A 113 20.57 5.69 -11.00
C SER A 113 19.53 4.64 -11.44
N SER A 114 19.56 3.48 -10.78
CA SER A 114 18.55 2.43 -10.97
C SER A 114 17.34 2.61 -10.04
N ALA A 115 17.29 3.68 -9.28
CA ALA A 115 16.17 4.00 -8.38
C ALA A 115 15.20 4.96 -9.07
N ASN A 116 13.95 4.89 -8.67
CA ASN A 116 12.86 5.73 -9.16
C ASN A 116 12.57 6.84 -8.15
N PHE A 117 12.62 8.09 -8.58
CA PHE A 117 12.33 9.25 -7.76
C PHE A 117 11.13 10.01 -8.31
N TYR A 118 10.15 10.24 -7.47
CA TYR A 118 9.01 11.09 -7.76
C TYR A 118 9.10 12.37 -6.93
N LEU A 119 8.91 13.51 -7.57
CA LEU A 119 8.72 14.80 -6.90
C LEU A 119 7.29 15.27 -7.18
N LEU A 120 6.48 15.34 -6.15
CA LEU A 120 5.09 15.77 -6.23
C LEU A 120 4.92 17.13 -5.57
N LYS A 121 4.12 17.98 -6.21
CA LYS A 121 3.64 19.21 -5.59
C LYS A 121 2.29 18.97 -4.94
N MET A 122 2.14 19.44 -3.70
CA MET A 122 0.88 19.47 -3.00
C MET A 122 0.28 20.86 -2.95
N GLU A 123 -1.00 20.94 -3.32
CA GLU A 123 -1.85 22.12 -3.21
C GLU A 123 -3.17 21.74 -2.52
N ALA A 124 -3.89 22.70 -1.99
CA ALA A 124 -5.28 22.53 -1.61
C ALA A 124 -6.18 23.22 -2.64
N ILE A 125 -7.27 22.55 -3.01
CA ILE A 125 -8.28 23.14 -3.89
C ILE A 125 -9.61 23.25 -3.17
N LYS A 126 -10.33 24.34 -3.45
CA LYS A 126 -11.66 24.60 -2.92
C LYS A 126 -12.61 24.98 -4.06
N ILE A 127 -13.81 24.46 -4.04
CA ILE A 127 -14.88 24.84 -4.95
C ILE A 127 -15.97 25.49 -4.11
N ASP A 128 -16.22 26.76 -4.35
CA ASP A 128 -17.16 27.60 -3.61
C ASP A 128 -16.94 27.47 -2.08
N ASP A 129 -17.97 27.13 -1.32
CA ASP A 129 -17.90 26.96 0.14
C ASP A 129 -17.59 25.51 0.59
N SER A 130 -17.12 24.65 -0.33
CA SER A 130 -16.75 23.28 0.03
C SER A 130 -15.54 23.23 0.96
N THR A 131 -15.39 22.11 1.68
CA THR A 131 -14.13 21.82 2.39
C THR A 131 -12.98 21.70 1.39
N PRO A 132 -11.82 22.34 1.64
CA PRO A 132 -10.66 22.18 0.78
C PRO A 132 -10.25 20.72 0.66
N ALA A 133 -9.86 20.31 -0.55
CA ALA A 133 -9.34 18.97 -0.84
C ALA A 133 -7.87 19.05 -1.28
N PRO A 134 -7.00 18.09 -0.90
CA PRO A 134 -5.63 18.04 -1.37
C PRO A 134 -5.58 17.69 -2.86
N LEU A 135 -4.68 18.35 -3.57
CA LEU A 135 -4.37 18.09 -4.98
C LEU A 135 -2.88 17.79 -5.10
N LEU A 136 -2.53 16.59 -5.53
CA LEU A 136 -1.17 16.18 -5.84
C LEU A 136 -0.92 16.30 -7.34
N THR A 137 0.24 16.85 -7.69
CA THR A 137 0.67 16.97 -9.09
C THR A 137 2.10 16.44 -9.22
N VAL A 138 2.34 15.49 -10.14
CA VAL A 138 3.69 15.02 -10.45
C VAL A 138 4.44 16.15 -11.15
N ILE A 139 5.58 16.54 -10.59
CA ILE A 139 6.50 17.53 -11.17
C ILE A 139 7.64 16.79 -11.89
N VAL A 140 8.19 15.74 -11.26
CA VAL A 140 9.20 14.85 -11.86
C VAL A 140 8.84 13.42 -11.50
N GLY A 141 8.98 12.52 -12.47
CA GLY A 141 8.91 11.08 -12.29
C GLY A 141 9.95 10.38 -13.17
N PRO A 142 10.11 9.05 -13.05
CA PRO A 142 10.96 8.26 -13.94
C PRO A 142 10.66 8.52 -15.42
N SER A 143 11.65 8.44 -16.26
CA SER A 143 11.65 9.01 -17.63
C SER A 143 10.57 8.48 -18.59
N GLU A 144 9.97 7.35 -18.32
CA GLU A 144 8.85 6.82 -19.11
C GLU A 144 7.50 7.47 -18.73
N GLU A 145 7.35 7.95 -17.50
CA GLU A 145 6.12 8.51 -16.96
C GLU A 145 6.03 10.04 -17.11
N GLY A 146 7.16 10.74 -17.14
CA GLY A 146 7.19 12.19 -17.33
C GLY A 146 6.77 12.67 -18.75
N LYS A 147 6.64 11.75 -19.71
CA LYS A 147 6.38 12.10 -21.11
C LYS A 147 4.90 12.11 -21.51
N ASP A 148 4.00 11.51 -20.73
CA ASP A 148 2.58 11.43 -21.12
C ASP A 148 1.62 11.37 -19.93
N VAL A 149 1.40 12.52 -19.29
CA VAL A 149 0.42 12.68 -18.19
C VAL A 149 -1.00 12.26 -18.60
N GLY A 150 -1.34 12.37 -19.87
CA GLY A 150 -2.63 11.93 -20.42
C GLY A 150 -2.77 10.42 -20.45
N LYS A 151 -1.68 9.70 -20.78
CA LYS A 151 -1.64 8.24 -20.84
C LYS A 151 -1.70 7.65 -19.42
N VAL A 152 -0.92 8.19 -18.48
CA VAL A 152 -0.93 7.77 -17.08
C VAL A 152 -2.34 7.87 -16.47
N LYS A 153 -3.04 8.99 -16.68
CA LYS A 153 -4.43 9.14 -16.18
C LYS A 153 -5.39 8.12 -16.79
N LYS A 154 -5.22 7.79 -18.06
CA LYS A 154 -6.04 6.78 -18.73
C LYS A 154 -5.75 5.39 -18.17
N ASP A 155 -4.49 5.02 -18.03
CA ASP A 155 -4.05 3.73 -17.50
C ASP A 155 -4.51 3.52 -16.04
N ILE A 156 -4.48 4.58 -15.22
CA ILE A 156 -5.00 4.57 -13.85
C ILE A 156 -6.53 4.35 -13.84
N ALA A 157 -7.27 5.08 -14.67
CA ALA A 157 -8.72 4.92 -14.75
C ALA A 157 -9.12 3.51 -15.22
N GLU A 158 -8.42 2.95 -16.22
CA GLU A 158 -8.62 1.58 -16.69
C GLU A 158 -8.33 0.56 -15.58
N ARG A 159 -7.25 0.74 -14.81
CA ARG A 159 -6.88 -0.11 -13.68
C ARG A 159 -7.98 -0.17 -12.61
N TYR A 160 -8.59 0.96 -12.28
CA TYR A 160 -9.70 0.99 -11.32
C TYR A 160 -10.92 0.23 -11.79
N ILE A 161 -11.27 0.38 -13.06
CA ILE A 161 -12.38 -0.36 -13.67
C ILE A 161 -12.10 -1.86 -13.66
N ILE A 162 -10.88 -2.26 -14.02
CA ILE A 162 -10.43 -3.65 -14.02
C ILE A 162 -10.52 -4.24 -12.60
N ARG A 163 -10.03 -3.54 -11.58
CA ARG A 163 -10.06 -4.01 -10.20
C ARG A 163 -11.47 -4.13 -9.65
N GLU A 164 -12.31 -3.11 -9.84
CA GLU A 164 -13.70 -3.13 -9.36
C GLU A 164 -14.47 -4.31 -10.00
N ARG A 165 -14.26 -4.56 -11.29
CA ARG A 165 -14.83 -5.72 -11.99
C ARG A 165 -14.28 -7.04 -11.46
N PHE A 166 -12.97 -7.13 -11.27
CA PHE A 166 -12.30 -8.30 -10.70
C PHE A 166 -12.84 -8.64 -9.32
N TRP A 167 -12.90 -7.66 -8.41
CA TRP A 167 -13.42 -7.85 -7.06
C TRP A 167 -14.91 -8.21 -7.06
N THR A 168 -15.69 -7.63 -7.94
CA THR A 168 -17.13 -7.99 -8.09
C THR A 168 -17.28 -9.46 -8.44
N GLN A 169 -16.53 -9.94 -9.40
CA GLN A 169 -16.57 -11.35 -9.82
C GLN A 169 -16.02 -12.30 -8.73
N LEU A 170 -14.90 -11.93 -8.08
CA LEU A 170 -14.33 -12.69 -6.96
C LEU A 170 -15.33 -12.85 -5.82
N LEU A 171 -15.96 -11.75 -5.40
CA LEU A 171 -16.93 -11.76 -4.30
C LEU A 171 -18.18 -12.58 -4.64
N ASN A 172 -18.64 -12.54 -5.89
CA ASN A 172 -19.75 -13.37 -6.33
C ASN A 172 -19.41 -14.87 -6.24
N LEU A 173 -18.21 -15.27 -6.64
CA LEU A 173 -17.74 -16.65 -6.48
C LEU A 173 -17.54 -17.00 -4.99
N SER A 174 -16.91 -16.11 -4.22
CA SER A 174 -16.66 -16.29 -2.79
C SER A 174 -17.95 -16.51 -2.00
N LYS A 175 -19.01 -15.72 -2.26
CA LYS A 175 -20.32 -15.84 -1.60
C LYS A 175 -20.98 -17.21 -1.78
N GLN A 176 -20.68 -17.90 -2.86
CA GLN A 176 -21.21 -19.26 -3.13
C GLN A 176 -20.50 -20.31 -2.27
N LYS A 177 -19.25 -20.07 -1.87
CA LYS A 177 -18.39 -21.05 -1.19
C LYS A 177 -18.15 -20.75 0.30
N THR A 178 -18.20 -19.48 0.71
CA THR A 178 -17.95 -19.06 2.10
C THR A 178 -18.72 -17.80 2.47
N LYS A 179 -18.93 -17.62 3.78
CA LYS A 179 -19.55 -16.38 4.34
C LYS A 179 -18.51 -15.34 4.76
N LEU A 180 -17.22 -15.64 4.68
CA LEU A 180 -16.16 -14.79 5.26
C LEU A 180 -16.21 -13.35 4.74
N HIS A 181 -16.35 -13.15 3.42
CA HIS A 181 -16.43 -11.84 2.78
C HIS A 181 -17.85 -11.50 2.28
N ALA A 182 -18.91 -12.14 2.79
CA ALA A 182 -20.26 -12.01 2.25
C ALA A 182 -20.83 -10.58 2.30
N ASN A 183 -20.42 -9.79 3.32
CA ASN A 183 -20.90 -8.42 3.54
C ASN A 183 -19.91 -7.35 3.04
N ILE A 184 -18.88 -7.75 2.29
CA ILE A 184 -17.88 -6.83 1.75
C ILE A 184 -18.31 -6.38 0.36
N SER A 185 -18.17 -5.09 0.08
CA SER A 185 -18.41 -4.50 -1.23
C SER A 185 -17.11 -4.50 -2.07
N PRO A 186 -17.23 -4.57 -3.40
CA PRO A 186 -16.08 -4.37 -4.28
C PRO A 186 -15.40 -3.02 -4.03
N THR A 187 -14.11 -2.97 -4.28
CA THR A 187 -13.28 -1.77 -4.12
C THR A 187 -12.46 -1.54 -5.39
N ARG A 188 -11.87 -0.35 -5.52
CA ARG A 188 -10.91 0.00 -6.58
C ARG A 188 -9.46 -0.21 -6.13
N HIS A 189 -9.27 -0.53 -4.85
CA HIS A 189 -7.95 -0.77 -4.26
C HIS A 189 -7.36 -2.10 -4.74
N ASN A 190 -6.07 -2.27 -4.56
CA ASN A 190 -5.37 -3.51 -4.85
C ASN A 190 -5.55 -4.60 -3.78
N TRP A 191 -6.33 -4.30 -2.73
CA TRP A 191 -6.68 -5.26 -1.68
C TRP A 191 -8.15 -5.15 -1.27
N LEU A 192 -8.66 -6.20 -0.65
CA LEU A 192 -10.01 -6.30 -0.12
C LEU A 192 -10.00 -7.22 1.09
N GLY A 193 -10.47 -6.74 2.24
CA GLY A 193 -10.34 -7.48 3.49
C GLY A 193 -11.59 -7.50 4.35
N THR A 194 -11.59 -8.43 5.30
CA THR A 194 -12.60 -8.57 6.34
C THR A 194 -11.97 -8.91 7.68
N SER A 195 -12.62 -8.54 8.79
CA SER A 195 -12.11 -8.86 10.11
C SER A 195 -11.96 -10.37 10.34
N ALA A 196 -10.86 -10.75 10.98
CA ALA A 196 -10.65 -12.13 11.43
C ALA A 196 -11.31 -12.45 12.79
N GLY A 197 -12.11 -11.50 13.33
CA GLY A 197 -12.81 -11.66 14.60
C GLY A 197 -12.10 -11.04 15.80
N ILE A 198 -10.92 -10.49 15.62
CA ILE A 198 -10.15 -9.74 16.61
C ILE A 198 -9.76 -8.41 15.99
N ASN A 199 -9.85 -7.32 16.74
CA ASN A 199 -9.47 -6.00 16.27
C ASN A 199 -7.99 -5.96 15.88
N GLY A 200 -7.71 -5.46 14.68
CA GLY A 200 -6.38 -5.41 14.10
C GLY A 200 -5.92 -6.69 13.39
N LEU A 201 -6.78 -7.71 13.28
CA LEU A 201 -6.54 -8.89 12.47
C LEU A 201 -7.55 -8.96 11.33
N ALA A 202 -7.05 -9.09 10.09
CA ALA A 202 -7.90 -9.12 8.91
C ALA A 202 -7.48 -10.23 7.94
N PHE A 203 -8.46 -10.89 7.33
CA PHE A 203 -8.25 -11.75 6.18
C PHE A 203 -8.40 -10.94 4.91
N ASN A 204 -7.30 -10.75 4.17
CA ASN A 204 -7.24 -9.92 2.98
C ASN A 204 -6.99 -10.75 1.72
N TYR A 205 -7.70 -10.40 0.67
CA TYR A 205 -7.30 -10.67 -0.70
C TYR A 205 -6.41 -9.54 -1.19
N GLY A 206 -5.31 -9.85 -1.86
CA GLY A 206 -4.46 -8.88 -2.55
C GLY A 206 -4.40 -9.19 -4.05
N LEU A 207 -4.46 -8.17 -4.88
CA LEU A 207 -4.38 -8.28 -6.33
C LEU A 207 -3.28 -7.37 -6.83
N ARG A 208 -2.25 -7.95 -7.43
CA ARG A 208 -1.09 -7.27 -7.99
C ARG A 208 -1.07 -7.39 -9.52
N LYS A 209 -0.12 -6.76 -10.16
CA LYS A 209 0.02 -6.72 -11.62
C LYS A 209 0.06 -8.12 -12.23
N ASN A 210 0.90 -9.00 -11.69
CA ASN A 210 1.21 -10.32 -12.23
C ASN A 210 0.96 -11.45 -11.22
N GLU A 211 0.48 -11.16 -10.04
CA GLU A 211 0.17 -12.15 -9.00
C GLU A 211 -1.02 -11.72 -8.15
N ALA A 212 -1.60 -12.67 -7.44
CA ALA A 212 -2.58 -12.44 -6.39
C ALA A 212 -2.07 -13.03 -5.08
N GLN A 213 -2.73 -12.70 -3.96
CA GLN A 213 -2.41 -13.27 -2.66
C GLN A 213 -3.63 -13.37 -1.77
N VAL A 214 -3.53 -14.23 -0.77
CA VAL A 214 -4.39 -14.26 0.40
C VAL A 214 -3.54 -14.15 1.65
N GLU A 215 -3.99 -13.41 2.66
CA GLU A 215 -3.20 -13.22 3.87
C GLU A 215 -4.06 -13.06 5.13
N LEU A 216 -3.48 -13.40 6.27
CA LEU A 216 -3.84 -12.83 7.55
C LEU A 216 -2.90 -11.64 7.80
N TYR A 217 -3.45 -10.45 7.86
CA TYR A 217 -2.73 -9.22 8.20
C TYR A 217 -2.95 -8.91 9.67
N ILE A 218 -1.87 -8.59 10.39
CA ILE A 218 -1.85 -8.35 11.84
C ILE A 218 -1.33 -6.93 12.05
N ASP A 219 -2.23 -6.00 12.31
CA ASP A 219 -1.91 -4.60 12.64
C ASP A 219 -2.97 -4.03 13.61
N ARG A 220 -2.63 -3.93 14.86
CA ARG A 220 -3.48 -3.37 15.91
C ARG A 220 -3.40 -1.84 16.01
N GLY A 221 -2.64 -1.23 15.14
CA GLY A 221 -2.47 0.22 15.07
C GLY A 221 -1.21 0.72 15.77
N LYS A 222 -1.10 2.05 15.84
CA LYS A 222 0.06 2.77 16.39
C LYS A 222 0.37 2.34 17.82
N GLU A 223 1.67 2.28 18.17
CA GLU A 223 2.19 1.92 19.50
C GLU A 223 1.86 0.49 19.96
N ARG A 224 1.52 -0.40 19.02
CA ARG A 224 1.18 -1.81 19.29
C ARG A 224 2.08 -2.81 18.59
N ASP A 225 3.30 -2.40 18.25
CA ASP A 225 4.27 -3.24 17.52
C ASP A 225 4.57 -4.54 18.27
N GLU A 226 4.80 -4.44 19.59
CA GLU A 226 5.07 -5.60 20.43
C GLU A 226 3.86 -6.53 20.53
N GLU A 227 2.63 -5.99 20.56
CA GLU A 227 1.41 -6.81 20.52
C GLU A 227 1.29 -7.55 19.19
N ASN A 228 1.56 -6.88 18.06
CA ASN A 228 1.52 -7.49 16.74
C ASN A 228 2.53 -8.62 16.62
N LYS A 229 3.77 -8.38 17.06
CA LYS A 229 4.83 -9.40 17.11
C LYS A 229 4.47 -10.55 18.04
N ALA A 230 3.91 -10.27 19.21
CA ALA A 230 3.49 -11.31 20.17
C ALA A 230 2.37 -12.18 19.61
N ILE A 231 1.40 -11.60 18.89
CA ILE A 231 0.36 -12.35 18.18
C ILE A 231 0.97 -13.22 17.11
N PHE A 232 1.87 -12.65 16.29
CA PHE A 232 2.56 -13.40 15.24
C PHE A 232 3.33 -14.60 15.82
N GLU A 233 4.11 -14.41 16.89
CA GLU A 233 4.85 -15.50 17.54
C GLU A 233 3.94 -16.60 18.08
N LYS A 234 2.82 -16.23 18.71
CA LYS A 234 1.83 -17.21 19.18
C LYS A 234 1.30 -18.08 18.04
N LEU A 235 1.07 -17.49 16.87
CA LEU A 235 0.65 -18.24 15.68
C LEU A 235 1.81 -19.02 15.08
N PHE A 236 3.01 -18.46 15.01
CA PHE A 236 4.20 -19.07 14.47
C PHE A 236 4.63 -20.33 15.23
N ASN A 237 4.43 -20.37 16.55
CA ASN A 237 4.66 -21.55 17.37
C ASN A 237 3.80 -22.76 16.96
N HIS A 238 2.76 -22.55 16.15
CA HIS A 238 1.88 -23.58 15.59
C HIS A 238 2.01 -23.69 14.07
N LYS A 239 3.11 -23.19 13.49
CA LYS A 239 3.32 -23.09 12.05
C LYS A 239 3.08 -24.41 11.33
N GLU A 240 3.69 -25.49 11.81
CA GLU A 240 3.61 -26.82 11.18
C GLU A 240 2.18 -27.35 11.13
N ASP A 241 1.43 -27.20 12.23
CA ASP A 241 0.02 -27.61 12.29
C ASP A 241 -0.85 -26.75 11.38
N ILE A 242 -0.62 -25.42 11.37
CA ILE A 242 -1.35 -24.48 10.52
C ILE A 242 -1.11 -24.79 9.05
N GLU A 243 0.15 -24.98 8.64
CA GLU A 243 0.51 -25.31 7.25
C GLU A 243 -0.03 -26.70 6.85
N LYS A 244 -0.06 -27.66 7.74
CA LYS A 244 -0.68 -28.97 7.53
C LYS A 244 -2.18 -28.86 7.27
N ILE A 245 -2.91 -28.02 8.04
CA ILE A 245 -4.35 -27.76 7.85
C ILE A 245 -4.59 -26.97 6.56
N PHE A 246 -3.73 -26.00 6.27
CA PHE A 246 -3.78 -25.23 5.03
C PHE A 246 -3.54 -26.10 3.80
N GLY A 247 -2.65 -27.07 3.90
CA GLY A 247 -2.28 -28.02 2.84
C GLY A 247 -1.09 -27.59 1.99
N ASN A 248 -0.38 -26.51 2.37
CA ASN A 248 0.81 -26.01 1.70
C ASN A 248 1.63 -25.10 2.65
N GLN A 249 2.85 -24.74 2.22
CA GLN A 249 3.66 -23.77 2.94
C GLN A 249 3.06 -22.36 2.81
N LEU A 250 3.22 -21.57 3.89
CA LEU A 250 2.85 -20.16 3.98
C LEU A 250 4.10 -19.30 4.13
N GLU A 251 4.04 -18.06 3.69
CA GLU A 251 5.06 -17.07 3.96
C GLU A 251 4.73 -16.37 5.28
N TRP A 252 5.63 -16.52 6.26
CA TRP A 252 5.52 -15.92 7.58
C TRP A 252 6.45 -14.72 7.67
N GLN A 253 5.89 -13.52 7.82
CA GLN A 253 6.66 -12.28 7.76
C GLN A 253 6.35 -11.37 8.94
N LYS A 254 7.38 -11.10 9.76
CA LYS A 254 7.32 -10.06 10.81
C LYS A 254 7.39 -8.67 10.25
N LEU A 255 7.76 -8.52 8.96
CA LEU A 255 8.01 -7.26 8.28
C LEU A 255 8.99 -6.39 9.08
N GLU A 256 10.28 -6.75 9.04
CA GLU A 256 11.35 -6.01 9.74
C GLU A 256 11.27 -4.52 9.42
N GLY A 257 11.40 -3.67 10.46
CA GLY A 257 11.22 -2.23 10.35
C GLY A 257 9.77 -1.76 10.29
N LYS A 258 8.77 -2.67 10.29
CA LYS A 258 7.34 -2.34 10.31
C LYS A 258 6.68 -2.84 11.57
N ARG A 259 5.58 -2.17 11.97
CA ARG A 259 4.76 -2.60 13.12
C ARG A 259 3.91 -3.82 12.80
N ALA A 260 3.46 -3.96 11.56
CA ALA A 260 2.59 -5.03 11.13
C ALA A 260 3.32 -6.36 10.94
N CYS A 261 2.57 -7.46 11.01
CA CYS A 261 3.02 -8.79 10.64
C CYS A 261 2.01 -9.42 9.68
N ARG A 262 2.44 -10.39 8.89
CA ARG A 262 1.51 -11.12 8.01
C ARG A 262 1.87 -12.59 7.82
N ILE A 263 0.84 -13.37 7.53
CA ILE A 263 0.94 -14.78 7.13
C ILE A 263 0.21 -14.89 5.80
N ARG A 264 0.92 -15.19 4.70
CA ARG A 264 0.33 -15.15 3.37
C ARG A 264 0.64 -16.37 2.50
N LYS A 265 -0.20 -16.53 1.47
CA LYS A 265 0.06 -17.38 0.31
C LYS A 265 0.03 -16.53 -0.94
N ARG A 266 1.14 -16.50 -1.71
CA ARG A 266 1.16 -15.91 -3.04
C ARG A 266 0.62 -16.89 -4.08
N ILE A 267 -0.19 -16.36 -4.99
CA ILE A 267 -0.87 -17.08 -6.06
C ILE A 267 -0.27 -16.59 -7.37
N LYS A 268 0.65 -17.38 -7.92
CA LYS A 268 1.42 -17.04 -9.12
C LYS A 268 0.70 -17.40 -10.43
N VAL A 269 -0.59 -17.69 -10.38
CA VAL A 269 -1.40 -17.99 -11.58
C VAL A 269 -1.51 -16.75 -12.47
N GLY A 270 -1.57 -15.56 -11.88
CA GLY A 270 -1.63 -14.27 -12.58
C GLY A 270 -2.12 -13.15 -11.69
N GLY A 271 -2.22 -11.94 -12.26
CA GLY A 271 -2.71 -10.73 -11.63
C GLY A 271 -3.66 -9.94 -12.53
N TYR A 272 -3.89 -8.65 -12.24
CA TYR A 272 -4.89 -7.86 -12.96
C TYR A 272 -4.49 -7.48 -14.41
N ARG A 273 -3.22 -7.63 -14.81
CA ARG A 273 -2.75 -7.42 -16.20
C ARG A 273 -2.74 -8.68 -17.05
N ASP A 274 -2.95 -9.83 -16.44
CA ASP A 274 -3.13 -11.06 -17.21
C ASP A 274 -4.49 -11.03 -17.92
N GLY A 275 -4.58 -11.67 -19.08
CA GLY A 275 -5.78 -11.63 -19.91
C GLY A 275 -7.05 -12.15 -19.20
N GLU A 276 -8.21 -11.69 -19.64
CA GLU A 276 -9.51 -12.07 -19.05
C GLU A 276 -9.73 -13.58 -18.98
N GLU A 277 -9.07 -14.34 -19.84
CA GLU A 277 -9.11 -15.80 -19.86
C GLU A 277 -8.52 -16.45 -18.61
N LYS A 278 -7.58 -15.78 -17.91
CA LYS A 278 -6.97 -16.27 -16.66
C LYS A 278 -7.77 -15.90 -15.41
N VAL A 279 -8.61 -14.87 -15.48
CA VAL A 279 -9.36 -14.34 -14.33
C VAL A 279 -10.15 -15.44 -13.60
N PRO A 280 -10.87 -16.35 -14.25
CA PRO A 280 -11.58 -17.43 -13.53
C PRO A 280 -10.65 -18.35 -12.73
N GLN A 281 -9.46 -18.66 -13.26
CA GLN A 281 -8.48 -19.50 -12.57
C GLN A 281 -7.88 -18.79 -11.35
N ILE A 282 -7.61 -17.48 -11.50
CA ILE A 282 -7.11 -16.64 -10.39
C ILE A 282 -8.17 -16.58 -9.29
N HIS A 283 -9.43 -16.32 -9.63
CA HIS A 283 -10.53 -16.26 -8.66
C HIS A 283 -10.71 -17.59 -7.91
N GLU A 284 -10.69 -18.72 -8.61
CA GLU A 284 -10.80 -20.04 -7.99
C GLU A 284 -9.66 -20.28 -7.02
N ALA A 285 -8.42 -19.98 -7.41
CA ALA A 285 -7.25 -20.14 -6.54
C ALA A 285 -7.36 -19.24 -5.30
N MET A 286 -7.71 -17.95 -5.48
CA MET A 286 -7.86 -17.00 -4.38
C MET A 286 -8.95 -17.45 -3.39
N VAL A 287 -10.11 -17.85 -3.87
CA VAL A 287 -11.22 -18.25 -2.98
C VAL A 287 -10.89 -19.54 -2.25
N ASN A 288 -10.31 -20.53 -2.92
CA ASN A 288 -9.95 -21.81 -2.31
C ASN A 288 -8.83 -21.63 -1.27
N ASP A 289 -7.79 -20.85 -1.58
CA ASP A 289 -6.70 -20.55 -0.65
C ASP A 289 -7.20 -19.74 0.56
N MET A 290 -8.11 -18.78 0.36
CA MET A 290 -8.71 -18.01 1.46
C MET A 290 -9.52 -18.91 2.41
N ILE A 291 -10.34 -19.80 1.88
CA ILE A 291 -11.11 -20.77 2.69
C ILE A 291 -10.17 -21.66 3.49
N SER A 292 -9.09 -22.13 2.86
CA SER A 292 -8.08 -22.95 3.51
C SER A 292 -7.32 -22.18 4.59
N LEU A 293 -6.98 -20.91 4.33
CA LEU A 293 -6.30 -20.03 5.28
C LEU A 293 -7.17 -19.72 6.50
N GLU A 294 -8.44 -19.37 6.26
CA GLU A 294 -9.41 -19.17 7.33
C GLU A 294 -9.55 -20.43 8.20
N ARG A 295 -9.75 -21.59 7.58
CA ARG A 295 -9.88 -22.86 8.28
C ARG A 295 -8.64 -23.18 9.13
N ALA A 296 -7.45 -22.94 8.59
CA ALA A 296 -6.19 -23.23 9.26
C ALA A 296 -5.94 -22.32 10.47
N LEU A 297 -6.30 -21.04 10.37
CA LEU A 297 -5.99 -20.03 11.38
C LEU A 297 -7.09 -19.79 12.40
N ARG A 298 -8.37 -20.00 12.05
CA ARG A 298 -9.53 -19.58 12.87
C ARG A 298 -9.51 -20.14 14.30
N SER A 299 -9.13 -21.39 14.50
CA SER A 299 -9.08 -21.99 15.83
C SER A 299 -7.97 -21.39 16.71
N TYR A 300 -6.85 -21.03 16.12
CA TYR A 300 -5.72 -20.40 16.81
C TYR A 300 -6.03 -18.93 17.11
N ILE A 301 -6.62 -18.19 16.17
CA ILE A 301 -7.05 -16.80 16.38
C ILE A 301 -8.04 -16.73 17.56
N LYS A 302 -9.05 -17.60 17.63
CA LYS A 302 -10.01 -17.62 18.73
C LYS A 302 -9.38 -17.87 20.10
N LYS A 303 -8.22 -18.50 20.19
CA LYS A 303 -7.50 -18.77 21.43
C LYS A 303 -6.55 -17.64 21.83
N LEU A 304 -6.33 -16.65 20.97
CA LEU A 304 -5.51 -15.49 21.31
C LEU A 304 -6.18 -14.71 22.44
N ARG A 305 -5.56 -14.73 23.60
CA ARG A 305 -5.91 -13.83 24.72
C ARG A 305 -5.06 -12.56 24.53
N ILE A 306 -5.71 -11.48 24.15
CA ILE A 306 -5.10 -10.18 23.87
C ILE A 306 -5.65 -9.17 24.85
#